data_b01b5c593328354bec687e4e790e132d
#
_entry.id   b01b5c593328354bec687e4e790e132d
#
_cell.length_a   1.000
_cell.length_b   1.000
_cell.length_c   1.000
_cell.angle_alpha   90.00
_cell.angle_beta   90.00
_cell.angle_gamma   90.00
#
_symmetry.space_group_name_H-M   'P 1'
#
loop_
_entity.id
_entity.type
_entity.pdbx_description
1 polymer ?
#
loop_
_entity_poly.entity_id
_entity_poly.type
_entity_poly.pdbx_seq_one_letter_code
_entity_poly.pdbx_strand_id
1 'polypeptide(L)' 'MISAAQIRAARGLLRWTQATLAHRAAISTVTLNMIENEAVRPRDSTLLVIQAALESGGVEFLAEDGAGVGVRFRKTRQA' A
#
# COMPACT_ATOMS: atom_id res chain seq x y z
N MET A 1 5.21 9.99 -3.09
CA MET A 1 4.99 8.82 -2.18
C MET A 1 3.54 8.39 -2.26
N ILE A 2 3.25 7.12 -1.97
CA ILE A 2 1.88 6.64 -1.98
C ILE A 2 1.06 7.29 -0.85
N SER A 3 -0.23 7.38 -1.07
CA SER A 3 -1.16 7.98 -0.12
C SER A 3 -1.86 6.91 0.73
N ALA A 4 -2.48 7.35 1.83
CA ALA A 4 -3.29 6.45 2.65
C ALA A 4 -4.42 5.80 1.82
N ALA A 5 -5.03 6.58 0.93
CA ALA A 5 -6.10 6.05 0.07
C ALA A 5 -5.57 4.95 -0.86
N GLN A 6 -4.38 5.13 -1.42
CA GLN A 6 -3.77 4.11 -2.26
C GLN A 6 -3.43 2.84 -1.46
N ILE A 7 -2.99 3.00 -0.22
CA ILE A 7 -2.71 1.84 0.65
C ILE A 7 -3.99 1.05 0.90
N ARG A 8 -5.08 1.73 1.26
CA ARG A 8 -6.36 1.07 1.50
C ARG A 8 -6.88 0.39 0.24
N ALA A 9 -6.77 1.04 -0.91
CA ALA A 9 -7.21 0.49 -2.19
C ALA A 9 -6.40 -0.75 -2.57
N ALA A 10 -5.07 -0.70 -2.39
CA ALA A 10 -4.21 -1.83 -2.68
C ALA A 10 -4.54 -3.03 -1.79
N ARG A 11 -4.75 -2.77 -0.48
CA ARG A 11 -5.19 -3.82 0.43
C ARG A 11 -6.50 -4.45 -0.03
N GLY A 12 -7.44 -3.60 -0.47
CA GLY A 12 -8.73 -4.07 -0.98
C GLY A 12 -8.58 -4.96 -2.19
N LEU A 13 -7.74 -4.56 -3.15
CA LEU A 13 -7.46 -5.37 -4.33
C LEU A 13 -6.90 -6.74 -3.97
N LEU A 14 -5.98 -6.78 -3.01
CA LEU A 14 -5.33 -8.02 -2.60
C LEU A 14 -6.16 -8.82 -1.60
N ARG A 15 -7.23 -8.26 -1.08
CA ARG A 15 -8.04 -8.82 0.00
C ARG A 15 -7.21 -9.09 1.25
N TRP A 16 -6.25 -8.21 1.50
CA TRP A 16 -5.42 -8.30 2.69
C TRP A 16 -6.04 -7.53 3.84
N THR A 17 -5.98 -8.11 5.02
CA THR A 17 -6.33 -7.39 6.24
C THR A 17 -5.20 -6.44 6.62
N GLN A 18 -5.47 -5.50 7.52
CA GLN A 18 -4.40 -4.68 8.08
C GLN A 18 -3.33 -5.54 8.74
N ALA A 19 -3.75 -6.60 9.45
CA ALA A 19 -2.79 -7.50 10.11
C ALA A 19 -1.86 -8.17 9.09
N THR A 20 -2.40 -8.61 7.95
CA THR A 20 -1.58 -9.22 6.90
C THR A 20 -0.57 -8.22 6.36
N LEU A 21 -1.01 -7.01 6.01
CA LEU A 21 -0.10 -6.00 5.47
C LEU A 21 0.94 -5.59 6.51
N ALA A 22 0.52 -5.35 7.74
CA ALA A 22 1.44 -4.94 8.80
C ALA A 22 2.53 -6.00 9.02
N HIS A 23 2.15 -7.27 9.03
CA HIS A 23 3.10 -8.36 9.16
C HIS A 23 4.11 -8.37 8.02
N ARG A 24 3.62 -8.24 6.78
CA ARG A 24 4.48 -8.27 5.59
C ARG A 24 5.41 -7.06 5.50
N ALA A 25 4.96 -5.91 6.01
CA ALA A 25 5.76 -4.70 6.02
C ALA A 25 6.62 -4.57 7.28
N ALA A 26 6.51 -5.51 8.21
CA ALA A 26 7.23 -5.52 9.49
C ALA A 26 6.96 -4.28 10.31
N ILE A 27 5.71 -3.84 10.36
CA ILE A 27 5.25 -2.75 11.21
C ILE A 27 4.08 -3.24 12.06
N SER A 28 3.75 -2.48 13.11
CA SER A 28 2.62 -2.86 13.95
C SER A 28 1.28 -2.56 13.24
N THR A 29 0.26 -3.33 13.58
CA THR A 29 -1.08 -3.08 13.07
C THR A 29 -1.61 -1.73 13.53
N VAL A 30 -1.25 -1.32 14.75
CA VAL A 30 -1.64 -0.01 15.28
C VAL A 30 -1.05 1.11 14.42
N THR A 31 0.24 1.01 14.09
CA THR A 31 0.89 2.00 13.23
C THR A 31 0.23 2.06 11.86
N LEU A 32 -0.04 0.91 11.25
CA LEU A 32 -0.70 0.87 9.95
C LEU A 32 -2.09 1.49 10.01
N ASN A 33 -2.86 1.17 11.05
CA ASN A 33 -4.19 1.75 11.23
C ASN A 33 -4.13 3.28 11.28
N MET A 34 -3.19 3.82 12.04
CA MET A 34 -3.03 5.26 12.16
C MET A 34 -2.64 5.92 10.84
N ILE A 35 -1.80 5.24 10.06
CA ILE A 35 -1.41 5.74 8.74
C ILE A 35 -2.60 5.71 7.79
N GLU A 36 -3.35 4.62 7.75
CA GLU A 36 -4.49 4.48 6.85
C GLU A 36 -5.63 5.46 7.18
N ASN A 37 -5.74 5.85 8.45
CA ASN A 37 -6.73 6.81 8.90
C ASN A 37 -6.20 8.25 8.86
N GLU A 38 -4.98 8.45 8.38
CA GLU A 38 -4.35 9.76 8.28
C GLU A 38 -4.23 10.47 9.63
N ALA A 39 -4.15 9.69 10.71
CA ALA A 39 -3.98 10.21 12.06
C ALA A 39 -2.54 10.64 12.33
N VAL A 40 -1.59 10.14 11.54
CA VAL A 40 -0.16 10.48 11.65
C VAL A 40 0.40 10.68 10.25
N ARG A 41 1.51 11.43 10.18
CA ARG A 41 2.29 11.55 8.95
C ARG A 41 3.44 10.54 9.05
N PRO A 42 3.42 9.47 8.25
CA PRO A 42 4.46 8.46 8.33
C PRO A 42 5.77 8.98 7.73
N ARG A 43 6.88 8.38 8.16
CA ARG A 43 8.18 8.64 7.55
C ARG A 43 8.20 8.01 6.16
N ASP A 44 9.01 8.58 5.28
CA ASP A 44 9.17 8.04 3.93
C ASP A 44 9.63 6.58 3.96
N SER A 45 10.55 6.25 4.87
CA SER A 45 11.02 4.86 5.01
C SER A 45 9.87 3.90 5.35
N THR A 46 8.92 4.33 6.17
CA THR A 46 7.76 3.51 6.51
C THR A 46 6.86 3.32 5.30
N LEU A 47 6.62 4.39 4.54
CA LEU A 47 5.82 4.28 3.32
C LEU A 47 6.48 3.37 2.29
N LEU A 48 7.81 3.40 2.19
CA LEU A 48 8.53 2.54 1.25
C LEU A 48 8.39 1.06 1.59
N VAL A 49 8.44 0.67 2.87
CA VAL A 49 8.26 -0.73 3.23
C VAL A 49 6.83 -1.19 3.04
N ILE A 50 5.85 -0.32 3.27
CA ILE A 50 4.44 -0.62 2.99
C ILE A 50 4.24 -0.82 1.49
N GLN A 51 4.77 0.10 0.69
CA GLN A 51 4.68 0.02 -0.77
C GLN A 51 5.30 -1.27 -1.29
N ALA A 52 6.50 -1.60 -0.83
CA ALA A 52 7.20 -2.81 -1.26
C ALA A 52 6.40 -4.07 -0.91
N ALA A 53 5.80 -4.11 0.28
CA ALA A 53 4.98 -5.24 0.71
C ALA A 53 3.77 -5.43 -0.22
N LEU A 54 3.09 -4.33 -0.55
CA LEU A 54 1.91 -4.38 -1.42
C LEU A 54 2.31 -4.76 -2.85
N GLU A 55 3.41 -4.19 -3.36
CA GLU A 55 3.89 -4.53 -4.69
C GLU A 55 4.28 -6.00 -4.78
N SER A 56 4.85 -6.55 -3.72
CA SER A 56 5.18 -7.98 -3.69
C SER A 56 3.93 -8.85 -3.75
N GLY A 57 2.78 -8.33 -3.34
CA GLY A 57 1.50 -9.01 -3.43
C GLY A 57 0.89 -8.99 -4.82
N GLY A 58 1.41 -8.17 -5.74
CA GLY A 58 0.95 -8.16 -7.12
C GLY A 58 0.25 -6.91 -7.59
N VAL A 59 0.35 -5.81 -6.87
CA VAL A 59 -0.22 -4.53 -7.31
C VAL A 59 0.90 -3.58 -7.74
N GLU A 60 0.54 -2.58 -8.53
CA GLU A 60 1.42 -1.47 -8.84
C GLU A 60 0.71 -0.16 -8.58
N PHE A 61 1.47 0.83 -8.16
CA PHE A 61 0.95 2.15 -7.84
C PHE A 61 1.11 3.07 -9.03
N LEU A 62 0.07 3.85 -9.31
CA LEU A 62 0.06 4.79 -10.42
C LEU A 62 0.28 6.18 -9.86
N ALA A 63 1.35 6.82 -10.32
CA ALA A 63 1.68 8.18 -9.92
C ALA A 63 0.77 9.18 -10.62
N GLU A 64 0.72 10.40 -10.10
CA GLU A 64 -0.02 11.48 -10.73
C GLU A 64 0.55 11.77 -12.12
N ASP A 65 -0.31 11.69 -13.13
CA ASP A 65 0.07 11.90 -14.52
C ASP A 65 -0.89 12.85 -15.24
N GLY A 66 -1.66 13.63 -14.47
CA GLY A 66 -2.72 14.49 -15.00
C GLY A 66 -4.10 13.86 -14.90
N ALA A 67 -4.17 12.57 -14.62
CA ALA A 67 -5.43 11.85 -14.45
C ALA A 67 -5.68 11.41 -13.02
N GLY A 68 -4.74 11.67 -12.11
CA GLY A 68 -4.82 11.32 -10.70
C GLY A 68 -3.98 10.09 -10.37
N VAL A 69 -3.83 9.86 -9.07
CA VAL A 69 -3.10 8.69 -8.58
C VAL A 69 -4.03 7.48 -8.53
N GLY A 70 -3.43 6.29 -8.49
CA GLY A 70 -4.23 5.07 -8.41
C GLY A 70 -3.41 3.86 -8.04
N VAL A 71 -4.04 2.71 -8.15
CA VAL A 71 -3.40 1.41 -7.93
C VAL A 71 -4.13 0.40 -8.77
N ARG A 72 -3.41 -0.59 -9.29
CA ARG A 72 -4.00 -1.64 -10.10
C ARG A 72 -3.22 -2.93 -9.90
N PHE A 73 -3.83 -4.05 -10.29
CA PHE A 73 -3.07 -5.30 -10.36
C PHE A 73 -1.99 -5.18 -11.42
N ARG A 74 -0.81 -5.69 -11.08
CA ARG A 74 0.27 -5.79 -12.06
C ARG A 74 -0.14 -6.84 -13.08
N LYS A 75 0.15 -6.56 -14.36
CA LYS A 75 -0.12 -7.53 -15.41
C LYS A 75 0.71 -8.78 -15.15
N THR A 76 0.04 -9.92 -14.98
CA THR A 76 0.72 -11.17 -14.71
C THR A 76 1.34 -11.70 -15.99
N ARG A 77 2.62 -12.06 -15.90
CA ARG A 77 3.29 -12.71 -17.02
C ARG A 77 2.91 -14.18 -17.02
N GLN A 78 2.41 -14.64 -18.14
CA GLN A 78 2.12 -16.07 -18.31
C GLN A 78 3.43 -16.85 -18.46
N ALA A 79 3.50 -17.95 -17.74
CA ALA A 79 4.66 -18.82 -17.85
C ALA A 79 4.54 -19.69 -19.11
#